data_ba7dd1d6ec43845cc96fe3b2dcb49865
#
_entry.id   ba7dd1d6ec43845cc96fe3b2dcb49865
#
_cell.length_a   1.000
_cell.length_b   1.000
_cell.length_c   1.000
_cell.angle_alpha   90.00
_cell.angle_beta   90.00
_cell.angle_gamma   90.00
#
_symmetry.space_group_name_H-M   'P 1'
#
loop_
_entity.id
_entity.type
_entity.pdbx_description
1 polymer ?
#
loop_
_entity_poly.entity_id
_entity_poly.type
_entity_poly.pdbx_seq_one_letter_code
_entity_poly.pdbx_strand_id
1 'polypeptide(L)'
;MAYLHGAYGEIGESKVASVTQADVVAAYIGTAPVNLIRGYADKDLVNMPVKVTNMSEVQSLVGYSDDWETFTIGSAFAEHFDNTVGNVGPIYIVNVLDPAVHKSAQKTTKALTFTDGKAEFESDKIILDTFAIADKAEGVDYALSYSMAKHTVTVTLLKETDGAELSATFDTVDTSKVQAADIIGEKTETGEYTGLASMALLYQYHNAVLNILAAPGWSHIPAVYKAMVSTIQKLNGHWDGFVHADVPLEDKGTKIDTLAKAQKWAIDNGYTSEFSKV
;
A
#
# COMPACT_ATOMS: atom_id res chain seq x y z
N MET A 1 -61.20 26.78 -20.11
CA MET A 1 -59.94 26.20 -19.60
C MET A 1 -59.12 27.38 -19.08
N ALA A 2 -58.95 27.46 -17.77
CA ALA A 2 -58.14 28.53 -17.17
C ALA A 2 -56.67 28.12 -17.27
N TYR A 3 -55.87 28.95 -17.95
CA TYR A 3 -54.41 28.82 -17.93
C TYR A 3 -53.92 29.30 -16.58
N LEU A 4 -53.38 28.35 -15.78
CA LEU A 4 -52.65 28.65 -14.55
C LEU A 4 -51.22 29.02 -14.92
N HIS A 5 -50.93 30.33 -14.88
CA HIS A 5 -49.58 30.84 -14.89
C HIS A 5 -49.03 30.82 -13.47
N GLY A 6 -48.14 29.91 -13.16
CA GLY A 6 -47.44 29.80 -11.88
C GLY A 6 -46.15 29.04 -12.02
N ALA A 7 -45.10 29.41 -11.26
CA ALA A 7 -43.94 28.60 -11.08
C ALA A 7 -44.33 27.47 -10.13
N TYR A 8 -44.35 26.23 -10.61
CA TYR A 8 -44.58 25.07 -9.77
C TYR A 8 -43.22 24.56 -9.30
N GLY A 9 -42.90 24.80 -8.04
CA GLY A 9 -41.79 24.16 -7.35
C GLY A 9 -42.28 22.79 -6.88
N GLU A 10 -41.73 21.70 -7.41
CA GLU A 10 -41.76 20.41 -6.72
C GLU A 10 -40.86 20.52 -5.51
N ILE A 11 -41.40 20.23 -4.35
CA ILE A 11 -40.59 20.00 -3.16
C ILE A 11 -40.02 18.57 -3.40
N GLY A 12 -38.84 18.54 -4.01
CA GLY A 12 -38.06 17.32 -4.04
C GLY A 12 -37.83 16.83 -2.60
N GLU A 13 -37.86 15.52 -2.38
CA GLU A 13 -37.51 14.96 -1.10
C GLU A 13 -36.21 15.60 -0.65
N SER A 14 -36.24 16.31 0.46
CA SER A 14 -35.05 16.75 1.15
C SER A 14 -34.26 15.50 1.45
N LYS A 15 -33.22 15.21 0.68
CA LYS A 15 -32.20 14.27 1.13
C LYS A 15 -31.71 14.86 2.43
N VAL A 16 -32.19 14.29 3.53
CA VAL A 16 -31.57 14.51 4.83
C VAL A 16 -30.11 14.18 4.57
N ALA A 17 -29.26 15.21 4.59
CA ALA A 17 -27.83 14.98 4.54
C ALA A 17 -27.59 13.92 5.63
N SER A 18 -27.19 12.72 5.22
CA SER A 18 -26.80 11.72 6.19
C SER A 18 -25.86 12.43 7.12
N VAL A 19 -26.15 12.41 8.40
CA VAL A 19 -25.20 12.90 9.41
C VAL A 19 -23.94 12.17 9.06
N THR A 20 -22.96 12.87 8.56
CA THR A 20 -21.64 12.31 8.26
C THR A 20 -21.16 11.90 9.63
N GLN A 21 -21.30 10.62 9.92
CA GLN A 21 -20.64 10.03 11.08
C GLN A 21 -19.20 10.44 10.90
N ALA A 22 -18.61 11.06 11.91
CA ALA A 22 -17.22 11.52 11.82
C ALA A 22 -16.41 10.34 11.31
N ASP A 23 -15.89 10.45 10.08
CA ASP A 23 -15.24 9.35 9.41
C ASP A 23 -14.04 8.94 10.27
N VAL A 24 -14.03 7.68 10.71
CA VAL A 24 -12.88 7.13 11.43
C VAL A 24 -11.74 7.06 10.43
N VAL A 25 -10.71 7.84 10.65
CA VAL A 25 -9.52 7.89 9.81
C VAL A 25 -8.57 6.79 10.24
N ALA A 26 -8.47 5.74 9.42
CA ALA A 26 -7.51 4.66 9.58
C ALA A 26 -6.29 4.90 8.67
N ALA A 27 -5.09 4.70 9.22
CA ALA A 27 -3.86 4.72 8.46
C ALA A 27 -3.04 3.45 8.68
N TYR A 28 -2.42 3.00 7.60
CA TYR A 28 -1.60 1.79 7.55
C TYR A 28 -0.20 2.14 7.07
N ILE A 29 0.81 1.58 7.73
CA ILE A 29 2.20 1.73 7.31
C ILE A 29 2.83 0.36 7.09
N GLY A 30 3.62 0.24 6.03
CA GLY A 30 4.28 -1.02 5.65
C GLY A 30 4.80 -0.98 4.22
N THR A 31 4.77 -2.11 3.56
CA THR A 31 5.20 -2.26 2.16
C THR A 31 4.01 -2.41 1.22
N ALA A 32 4.03 -1.66 0.11
CA ALA A 32 3.07 -1.77 -0.99
C ALA A 32 3.80 -1.91 -2.33
N PRO A 33 3.22 -2.58 -3.35
CA PRO A 33 3.90 -2.90 -4.59
C PRO A 33 3.96 -1.70 -5.57
N VAL A 34 4.48 -0.56 -5.11
CA VAL A 34 4.66 0.65 -5.93
C VAL A 34 5.62 0.43 -7.11
N ASN A 35 6.45 -0.61 -7.06
CA ASN A 35 7.28 -1.09 -8.16
C ASN A 35 6.48 -1.50 -9.41
N LEU A 36 5.18 -1.78 -9.25
CA LEU A 36 4.24 -2.12 -10.33
C LEU A 36 3.56 -0.87 -10.93
N ILE A 37 3.86 0.31 -10.40
CA ILE A 37 3.34 1.57 -10.91
C ILE A 37 4.38 2.21 -11.84
N ARG A 38 4.00 2.44 -13.08
CA ARG A 38 4.85 3.14 -14.04
C ARG A 38 5.11 4.57 -13.61
N GLY A 39 6.37 4.98 -13.64
CA GLY A 39 6.81 6.32 -13.22
C GLY A 39 6.59 6.54 -11.72
N TYR A 40 6.71 5.51 -10.89
CA TYR A 40 6.52 5.60 -9.44
C TYR A 40 7.44 6.66 -8.79
N ALA A 41 8.63 6.84 -9.33
CA ALA A 41 9.63 7.75 -8.79
C ALA A 41 9.20 9.25 -8.86
N ASP A 42 8.30 9.58 -9.78
CA ASP A 42 7.78 10.95 -9.98
C ASP A 42 6.43 11.17 -9.27
N LYS A 43 5.97 10.22 -8.45
CA LYS A 43 4.61 10.23 -7.89
C LYS A 43 4.54 10.35 -6.37
N ASP A 44 5.67 10.58 -5.69
CA ASP A 44 5.74 10.69 -4.23
C ASP A 44 5.02 9.53 -3.50
N LEU A 45 5.25 8.29 -3.93
CA LEU A 45 4.57 7.10 -3.39
C LEU A 45 5.33 6.43 -2.23
N VAL A 46 6.49 6.96 -1.86
CA VAL A 46 7.34 6.43 -0.78
C VAL A 46 7.38 7.43 0.36
N ASN A 47 7.13 6.96 1.57
CA ASN A 47 7.12 7.79 2.77
C ASN A 47 6.14 8.99 2.75
N MET A 48 5.11 8.91 1.92
CA MET A 48 4.07 9.94 1.84
C MET A 48 2.70 9.34 2.13
N PRO A 49 1.83 10.03 2.90
CA PRO A 49 0.47 9.58 3.10
C PRO A 49 -0.34 9.64 1.80
N VAL A 50 -0.81 8.49 1.32
CA VAL A 50 -1.67 8.38 0.14
C VAL A 50 -3.08 7.99 0.59
N LYS A 51 -4.09 8.72 0.13
CA LYS A 51 -5.50 8.41 0.36
C LYS A 51 -6.01 7.45 -0.71
N VAL A 52 -6.69 6.39 -0.29
CA VAL A 52 -7.38 5.46 -1.19
C VAL A 52 -8.80 5.19 -0.69
N THR A 53 -9.76 5.06 -1.61
CA THR A 53 -11.19 4.93 -1.31
C THR A 53 -11.81 3.65 -1.83
N ASN A 54 -11.12 2.93 -2.72
CA ASN A 54 -11.57 1.70 -3.34
C ASN A 54 -10.41 0.93 -3.97
N MET A 55 -10.63 -0.33 -4.33
CA MET A 55 -9.61 -1.22 -4.89
C MET A 55 -9.04 -0.69 -6.24
N SER A 56 -9.84 -0.02 -7.05
CA SER A 56 -9.36 0.55 -8.33
C SER A 56 -8.34 1.67 -8.10
N GLU A 57 -8.54 2.50 -7.08
CA GLU A 57 -7.57 3.51 -6.68
C GLU A 57 -6.30 2.87 -6.09
N VAL A 58 -6.44 1.83 -5.27
CA VAL A 58 -5.28 1.06 -4.78
C VAL A 58 -4.43 0.59 -5.94
N GLN A 59 -5.04 -0.11 -6.91
CA GLN A 59 -4.33 -0.67 -8.07
C GLN A 59 -3.66 0.40 -8.93
N SER A 60 -4.28 1.58 -9.08
CA SER A 60 -3.75 2.64 -9.94
C SER A 60 -2.73 3.55 -9.27
N LEU A 61 -2.82 3.75 -7.95
CA LEU A 61 -1.98 4.70 -7.22
C LEU A 61 -0.77 4.02 -6.56
N VAL A 62 -0.98 2.85 -5.95
CA VAL A 62 0.06 2.22 -5.10
C VAL A 62 0.37 0.78 -5.47
N GLY A 63 -0.40 0.21 -6.39
CA GLY A 63 -0.30 -1.20 -6.75
C GLY A 63 -0.99 -2.13 -5.76
N TYR A 64 -1.27 -3.34 -6.20
CA TYR A 64 -1.85 -4.40 -5.36
C TYR A 64 -1.20 -5.75 -5.67
N SER A 65 -0.99 -6.52 -4.62
CA SER A 65 -0.60 -7.93 -4.65
C SER A 65 -1.26 -8.63 -3.46
N ASP A 66 -1.60 -9.89 -3.62
CA ASP A 66 -2.08 -10.77 -2.56
C ASP A 66 -0.94 -11.54 -1.85
N ASP A 67 0.31 -11.29 -2.24
CA ASP A 67 1.50 -11.69 -1.46
C ASP A 67 1.70 -10.74 -0.26
N TRP A 68 0.88 -10.92 0.78
CA TRP A 68 0.89 -10.05 1.97
C TRP A 68 2.11 -10.23 2.87
N GLU A 69 2.89 -11.30 2.66
CA GLU A 69 4.19 -11.46 3.34
C GLU A 69 5.23 -10.49 2.76
N THR A 70 5.18 -10.28 1.46
CA THR A 70 6.05 -9.34 0.74
C THR A 70 5.51 -7.90 0.83
N PHE A 71 4.20 -7.71 0.60
CA PHE A 71 3.53 -6.41 0.55
C PHE A 71 2.49 -6.29 1.67
N THR A 72 2.97 -5.94 2.85
CA THR A 72 2.22 -6.08 4.11
C THR A 72 0.95 -5.24 4.20
N ILE A 73 0.86 -4.10 3.48
CA ILE A 73 -0.37 -3.28 3.42
C ILE A 73 -1.47 -3.96 2.59
N GLY A 74 -1.14 -4.96 1.77
CA GLY A 74 -2.09 -5.66 0.92
C GLY A 74 -3.28 -6.25 1.68
N SER A 75 -3.05 -6.76 2.90
CA SER A 75 -4.12 -7.25 3.77
C SER A 75 -5.15 -6.17 4.12
N ALA A 76 -4.70 -4.94 4.43
CA ALA A 76 -5.60 -3.83 4.71
C ALA A 76 -6.45 -3.44 3.50
N PHE A 77 -5.89 -3.49 2.29
CA PHE A 77 -6.68 -3.24 1.08
C PHE A 77 -7.77 -4.28 0.88
N ALA A 78 -7.47 -5.56 1.07
CA ALA A 78 -8.46 -6.63 0.96
C ALA A 78 -9.56 -6.49 2.02
N GLU A 79 -9.20 -6.24 3.26
CA GLU A 79 -10.13 -6.04 4.38
C GLU A 79 -11.08 -4.86 4.14
N HIS A 80 -10.58 -3.76 3.57
CA HIS A 80 -11.37 -2.55 3.37
C HIS A 80 -12.18 -2.53 2.08
N PHE A 81 -11.67 -3.14 0.99
CA PHE A 81 -12.21 -2.92 -0.35
C PHE A 81 -12.58 -4.19 -1.11
N ASP A 82 -12.18 -5.38 -0.63
CA ASP A 82 -12.51 -6.67 -1.25
C ASP A 82 -13.21 -7.59 -0.25
N ASN A 83 -14.24 -7.08 0.40
CA ASN A 83 -15.04 -7.80 1.38
C ASN A 83 -16.52 -7.81 1.01
N THR A 84 -17.31 -8.63 1.68
CA THR A 84 -18.75 -8.80 1.42
C THR A 84 -19.62 -7.64 1.90
N VAL A 85 -19.09 -6.74 2.71
CA VAL A 85 -19.81 -5.57 3.25
C VAL A 85 -19.80 -4.40 2.28
N GLY A 86 -18.81 -4.37 1.38
CA GLY A 86 -18.55 -3.29 0.43
C GLY A 86 -17.39 -2.41 0.87
N ASN A 87 -17.15 -1.33 0.14
CA ASN A 87 -16.03 -0.43 0.42
C ASN A 87 -16.18 0.27 1.78
N VAL A 88 -15.20 0.09 2.64
CA VAL A 88 -15.08 0.74 3.95
C VAL A 88 -13.86 1.65 3.92
N GLY A 89 -14.06 2.88 3.56
CA GLY A 89 -12.99 3.87 3.42
C GLY A 89 -13.50 5.30 3.63
N PRO A 90 -12.65 6.30 3.42
CA PRO A 90 -11.28 6.22 2.94
C PRO A 90 -10.29 5.64 3.97
N ILE A 91 -9.20 5.05 3.49
CA ILE A 91 -8.03 4.75 4.31
C ILE A 91 -6.82 5.52 3.79
N TYR A 92 -5.83 5.66 4.65
CA TYR A 92 -4.57 6.31 4.32
C TYR A 92 -3.44 5.32 4.46
N ILE A 93 -2.49 5.37 3.57
CA ILE A 93 -1.33 4.48 3.61
C ILE A 93 -0.03 5.25 3.54
N VAL A 94 0.98 4.73 4.22
CA VAL A 94 2.38 5.14 4.03
C VAL A 94 3.16 3.91 3.61
N ASN A 95 3.60 3.90 2.37
CA ASN A 95 4.48 2.86 1.87
C ASN A 95 5.93 3.25 2.13
N VAL A 96 6.69 2.35 2.76
CA VAL A 96 8.14 2.54 3.02
C VAL A 96 9.04 1.80 2.02
N LEU A 97 8.46 0.93 1.20
CA LEU A 97 9.21 0.23 0.17
C LEU A 97 9.61 1.22 -0.94
N ASP A 98 10.89 1.51 -1.04
CA ASP A 98 11.47 2.28 -2.13
C ASP A 98 12.13 1.34 -3.14
N PRO A 99 11.59 1.18 -4.36
CA PRO A 99 12.19 0.31 -5.36
C PRO A 99 13.58 0.75 -5.82
N ALA A 100 13.98 2.00 -5.60
CA ALA A 100 15.34 2.46 -5.91
C ALA A 100 16.37 1.94 -4.90
N VAL A 101 15.95 1.77 -3.63
CA VAL A 101 16.80 1.36 -2.49
C VAL A 101 16.64 -0.12 -2.21
N HIS A 102 15.39 -0.59 -2.06
CA HIS A 102 15.04 -1.94 -1.65
C HIS A 102 14.91 -2.87 -2.85
N LYS A 103 15.97 -2.98 -3.64
CA LYS A 103 16.01 -3.86 -4.81
C LYS A 103 17.12 -4.91 -4.72
N SER A 104 16.95 -5.98 -5.47
CA SER A 104 17.97 -7.02 -5.60
C SER A 104 19.27 -6.46 -6.15
N ALA A 105 20.40 -7.03 -5.70
CA ALA A 105 21.72 -6.55 -6.12
C ALA A 105 22.01 -6.77 -7.61
N GLN A 106 21.35 -7.76 -8.19
CA GLN A 106 21.54 -8.14 -9.60
C GLN A 106 20.22 -8.10 -10.35
N LYS A 107 20.28 -7.69 -11.62
CA LYS A 107 19.13 -7.76 -12.52
C LYS A 107 18.72 -9.19 -12.79
N THR A 108 17.42 -9.39 -12.89
CA THR A 108 16.84 -10.64 -13.34
C THR A 108 16.87 -10.67 -14.88
N THR A 109 17.28 -11.81 -15.43
CA THR A 109 17.17 -12.08 -16.87
C THR A 109 16.08 -13.12 -17.09
N LYS A 110 15.14 -12.85 -17.99
CA LYS A 110 13.99 -13.70 -18.31
C LYS A 110 13.95 -13.98 -19.80
N ALA A 111 14.04 -15.25 -20.19
CA ALA A 111 13.76 -15.66 -21.57
C ALA A 111 12.25 -15.46 -21.85
N LEU A 112 11.94 -14.89 -23.00
CA LEU A 112 10.59 -14.60 -23.44
C LEU A 112 10.19 -15.59 -24.54
N THR A 113 9.11 -16.31 -24.32
CA THR A 113 8.49 -17.21 -25.32
C THR A 113 7.26 -16.53 -25.87
N PHE A 114 7.26 -16.19 -27.15
CA PHE A 114 6.16 -15.48 -27.80
C PHE A 114 5.20 -16.48 -28.47
N THR A 115 3.89 -16.25 -28.22
CA THR A 115 2.79 -16.90 -28.90
C THR A 115 1.87 -15.81 -29.43
N ASP A 116 1.61 -15.79 -30.73
CA ASP A 116 0.82 -14.73 -31.38
C ASP A 116 1.30 -13.30 -31.05
N GLY A 117 2.62 -13.10 -31.02
CA GLY A 117 3.26 -11.82 -30.73
C GLY A 117 3.23 -11.39 -29.26
N LYS A 118 2.82 -12.26 -28.33
CA LYS A 118 2.77 -11.97 -26.90
C LYS A 118 3.60 -12.97 -26.09
N ALA A 119 4.29 -12.47 -25.10
CA ALA A 119 4.93 -13.26 -24.05
C ALA A 119 4.42 -12.81 -22.69
N GLU A 120 4.12 -13.77 -21.82
CA GLU A 120 3.56 -13.52 -20.50
C GLU A 120 4.38 -14.25 -19.43
N PHE A 121 4.52 -13.60 -18.27
CA PHE A 121 5.09 -14.24 -17.08
C PHE A 121 4.62 -13.54 -15.81
N GLU A 122 4.54 -14.28 -14.72
CA GLU A 122 4.12 -13.75 -13.41
C GLU A 122 5.32 -13.15 -12.67
N SER A 123 5.14 -11.96 -12.08
CA SER A 123 6.09 -11.33 -11.17
C SER A 123 5.52 -10.09 -10.50
N ASP A 124 5.25 -10.14 -9.20
CA ASP A 124 4.87 -8.95 -8.42
C ASP A 124 6.09 -8.14 -7.96
N LYS A 125 7.27 -8.73 -8.03
CA LYS A 125 8.51 -8.10 -7.58
C LYS A 125 9.23 -7.29 -8.66
N ILE A 126 8.78 -7.35 -9.91
CA ILE A 126 9.38 -6.60 -11.01
C ILE A 126 9.28 -5.09 -10.77
N ILE A 127 10.35 -4.36 -11.05
CA ILE A 127 10.31 -2.90 -11.16
C ILE A 127 10.06 -2.56 -12.62
N LEU A 128 8.79 -2.25 -12.96
CA LEU A 128 8.35 -2.12 -14.36
C LEU A 128 9.14 -1.11 -15.17
N ASP A 129 9.59 -0.02 -14.54
CA ASP A 129 10.35 1.03 -15.21
C ASP A 129 11.79 0.61 -15.60
N THR A 130 12.25 -0.52 -15.08
CA THR A 130 13.60 -1.06 -15.38
C THR A 130 13.61 -2.15 -16.43
N PHE A 131 12.41 -2.54 -16.92
CA PHE A 131 12.27 -3.58 -17.91
C PHE A 131 12.88 -3.17 -19.24
N ALA A 132 13.74 -4.01 -19.80
CA ALA A 132 14.37 -3.77 -21.09
C ALA A 132 14.60 -5.07 -21.86
N ILE A 133 14.48 -5.00 -23.17
CA ILE A 133 14.91 -6.03 -24.13
C ILE A 133 16.07 -5.45 -24.90
N ALA A 134 17.18 -6.21 -25.01
CA ALA A 134 18.38 -5.77 -25.73
C ALA A 134 18.04 -5.39 -27.18
N ASP A 135 18.58 -4.27 -27.63
CA ASP A 135 18.41 -3.72 -28.99
C ASP A 135 16.95 -3.47 -29.41
N LYS A 136 16.02 -3.35 -28.43
CA LYS A 136 14.62 -3.04 -28.65
C LYS A 136 14.19 -1.84 -27.82
N ALA A 137 13.31 -1.00 -28.39
CA ALA A 137 12.74 0.17 -27.73
C ALA A 137 11.26 -0.06 -27.39
N GLU A 138 10.90 0.20 -26.12
CA GLU A 138 9.50 0.20 -25.71
C GLU A 138 8.72 1.30 -26.45
N GLY A 139 7.49 1.00 -26.85
CA GLY A 139 6.63 1.89 -27.65
C GLY A 139 6.95 1.88 -29.13
N VAL A 140 8.06 1.28 -29.58
CA VAL A 140 8.46 1.16 -31.00
C VAL A 140 8.54 -0.29 -31.46
N ASP A 141 9.17 -1.14 -30.68
CA ASP A 141 9.38 -2.56 -31.01
C ASP A 141 8.51 -3.47 -30.17
N TYR A 142 8.23 -3.07 -28.93
CA TYR A 142 7.35 -3.79 -28.03
C TYR A 142 6.55 -2.83 -27.14
N ALA A 143 5.45 -3.33 -26.59
CA ALA A 143 4.69 -2.70 -25.50
C ALA A 143 4.74 -3.59 -24.27
N LEU A 144 4.87 -2.97 -23.10
CA LEU A 144 4.84 -3.63 -21.80
C LEU A 144 3.57 -3.23 -21.06
N SER A 145 2.88 -4.22 -20.51
CA SER A 145 1.75 -4.01 -19.61
C SER A 145 1.81 -4.97 -18.42
N TYR A 146 1.16 -4.59 -17.34
CA TYR A 146 1.03 -5.40 -16.14
C TYR A 146 -0.44 -5.51 -15.75
N SER A 147 -0.87 -6.74 -15.46
CA SER A 147 -2.22 -7.02 -14.96
C SER A 147 -2.16 -7.34 -13.48
N MET A 148 -2.64 -6.44 -12.63
CA MET A 148 -2.69 -6.68 -11.17
C MET A 148 -3.66 -7.79 -10.79
N ALA A 149 -4.75 -7.99 -11.57
CA ALA A 149 -5.69 -9.08 -11.33
C ALA A 149 -5.16 -10.48 -11.66
N LYS A 150 -4.10 -10.56 -12.50
CA LYS A 150 -3.47 -11.82 -12.92
C LYS A 150 -2.02 -11.92 -12.46
N HIS A 151 -1.49 -10.91 -11.80
CA HIS A 151 -0.08 -10.82 -11.41
C HIS A 151 0.90 -11.05 -12.57
N THR A 152 0.49 -10.64 -13.77
CA THR A 152 1.15 -11.03 -15.02
C THR A 152 1.69 -9.82 -15.76
N VAL A 153 2.97 -9.92 -16.11
CA VAL A 153 3.65 -9.04 -17.06
C VAL A 153 3.37 -9.55 -18.48
N THR A 154 2.85 -8.70 -19.34
CA THR A 154 2.62 -9.02 -20.76
C THR A 154 3.50 -8.13 -21.63
N VAL A 155 4.31 -8.77 -22.47
CA VAL A 155 5.13 -8.14 -23.50
C VAL A 155 4.48 -8.41 -24.84
N THR A 156 4.09 -7.36 -25.57
CA THR A 156 3.47 -7.47 -26.89
C THR A 156 4.44 -6.90 -27.93
N LEU A 157 4.82 -7.69 -28.92
CA LEU A 157 5.62 -7.20 -30.04
C LEU A 157 4.79 -6.30 -30.94
N LEU A 158 5.30 -5.13 -31.28
CA LEU A 158 4.69 -4.15 -32.19
C LEU A 158 5.15 -4.32 -33.62
N LYS A 159 6.23 -5.06 -33.82
CA LYS A 159 6.76 -5.46 -35.12
C LYS A 159 6.95 -6.95 -35.13
N GLU A 160 6.57 -7.58 -36.23
CA GLU A 160 6.85 -8.99 -36.43
C GLU A 160 8.37 -9.21 -36.41
N THR A 161 8.80 -10.07 -35.50
CA THR A 161 10.15 -10.61 -35.46
C THR A 161 10.04 -12.12 -35.59
N ASP A 162 10.38 -12.64 -36.75
CA ASP A 162 10.39 -14.06 -36.99
C ASP A 162 11.29 -14.78 -35.97
N GLY A 163 10.66 -15.59 -35.10
CA GLY A 163 11.28 -16.66 -34.35
C GLY A 163 12.47 -16.32 -33.42
N ALA A 164 12.75 -15.04 -33.14
CA ALA A 164 13.84 -14.67 -32.26
C ALA A 164 13.52 -15.01 -30.80
N GLU A 165 14.36 -15.84 -30.18
CA GLU A 165 14.38 -15.98 -28.74
C GLU A 165 14.84 -14.63 -28.15
N LEU A 166 13.91 -13.88 -27.57
CA LEU A 166 14.22 -12.63 -26.89
C LEU A 166 14.35 -12.88 -25.39
N SER A 167 15.19 -12.10 -24.74
CA SER A 167 15.26 -12.08 -23.28
C SER A 167 15.14 -10.66 -22.77
N ALA A 168 14.40 -10.52 -21.69
CA ALA A 168 14.28 -9.28 -20.96
C ALA A 168 15.21 -9.25 -19.76
N THR A 169 15.64 -8.05 -19.39
CA THR A 169 16.33 -7.78 -18.14
C THR A 169 15.55 -6.72 -17.36
N PHE A 170 15.46 -6.89 -16.04
CA PHE A 170 14.79 -5.94 -15.15
C PHE A 170 15.29 -6.08 -13.72
N ASP A 171 15.13 -5.02 -12.93
CA ASP A 171 15.35 -5.08 -11.49
C ASP A 171 14.11 -5.64 -10.79
N THR A 172 14.31 -6.23 -9.61
CA THR A 172 13.23 -6.72 -8.74
C THR A 172 13.37 -6.12 -7.36
N VAL A 173 12.25 -5.84 -6.69
CA VAL A 173 12.28 -5.44 -5.28
C VAL A 173 12.69 -6.62 -4.40
N ASP A 174 13.40 -6.29 -3.33
CA ASP A 174 13.83 -7.20 -2.27
C ASP A 174 13.36 -6.64 -0.93
N THR A 175 12.17 -7.05 -0.51
CA THR A 175 11.55 -6.55 0.71
C THR A 175 12.25 -7.00 1.99
N SER A 176 13.15 -7.99 1.92
CA SER A 176 14.00 -8.37 3.06
C SER A 176 14.98 -7.26 3.48
N LYS A 177 15.20 -6.28 2.61
CA LYS A 177 16.00 -5.08 2.89
C LYS A 177 15.24 -4.01 3.65
N VAL A 178 13.91 -4.04 3.67
CA VAL A 178 13.11 -3.16 4.51
C VAL A 178 13.29 -3.59 5.96
N GLN A 179 13.62 -2.66 6.82
CA GLN A 179 13.92 -2.91 8.23
C GLN A 179 12.90 -2.19 9.13
N ALA A 180 12.83 -2.60 10.39
CA ALA A 180 12.02 -1.91 11.39
C ALA A 180 12.34 -0.41 11.48
N ALA A 181 13.58 -0.02 11.19
CA ALA A 181 13.99 1.38 11.13
C ALA A 181 13.29 2.17 10.03
N ASP A 182 13.01 1.55 8.87
CA ASP A 182 12.29 2.20 7.77
C ASP A 182 10.82 2.43 8.13
N ILE A 183 10.21 1.49 8.88
CA ILE A 183 8.85 1.66 9.41
C ILE A 183 8.81 2.77 10.46
N ILE A 184 9.75 2.78 11.41
CA ILE A 184 9.83 3.81 12.47
C ILE A 184 10.07 5.18 11.82
N GLY A 185 11.04 5.25 10.94
CA GLY A 185 11.40 6.49 10.24
C GLY A 185 11.78 7.62 11.16
N GLU A 186 11.98 8.78 10.57
CA GLU A 186 12.35 10.01 11.28
C GLU A 186 11.98 11.26 10.47
N LYS A 187 12.09 12.42 11.11
CA LYS A 187 12.17 13.69 10.41
C LYS A 187 13.65 14.01 10.18
N THR A 188 14.08 14.02 8.93
CA THR A 188 15.47 14.29 8.56
C THR A 188 15.87 15.74 8.87
N GLU A 189 17.16 16.02 8.89
CA GLU A 189 17.69 17.38 9.05
C GLU A 189 17.29 18.30 7.87
N THR A 190 17.03 17.71 6.69
CA THR A 190 16.53 18.43 5.50
C THR A 190 15.03 18.73 5.58
N GLY A 191 14.35 18.21 6.60
CA GLY A 191 12.92 18.43 6.83
C GLY A 191 12.00 17.41 6.16
N GLU A 192 12.55 16.38 5.55
CA GLU A 192 11.80 15.24 5.00
C GLU A 192 11.31 14.34 6.14
N TYR A 193 10.17 13.70 5.91
CA TYR A 193 9.58 12.75 6.85
C TYR A 193 9.63 11.35 6.25
N THR A 194 10.03 10.38 7.05
CA THR A 194 10.06 8.96 6.66
C THR A 194 9.29 8.11 7.66
N GLY A 195 8.84 6.94 7.22
CA GLY A 195 8.15 5.98 8.08
C GLY A 195 6.97 6.59 8.85
N LEU A 196 6.85 6.24 10.13
CA LEU A 196 5.81 6.75 11.02
C LEU A 196 5.83 8.27 11.19
N ALA A 197 7.01 8.91 11.05
CA ALA A 197 7.08 10.36 11.18
C ALA A 197 6.25 11.07 10.09
N SER A 198 6.06 10.46 8.92
CA SER A 198 5.24 11.02 7.83
C SER A 198 3.74 11.08 8.16
N MET A 199 3.27 10.40 9.22
CA MET A 199 1.89 10.57 9.70
C MET A 199 1.57 12.01 10.12
N ALA A 200 2.58 12.79 10.50
CA ALA A 200 2.41 14.22 10.79
C ALA A 200 1.93 15.03 9.56
N LEU A 201 2.17 14.52 8.35
CA LEU A 201 1.77 15.16 7.10
C LEU A 201 0.30 14.90 6.73
N LEU A 202 -0.37 13.94 7.38
CA LEU A 202 -1.73 13.52 7.05
C LEU A 202 -2.73 14.69 7.08
N TYR A 203 -2.66 15.51 8.12
CA TYR A 203 -3.55 16.69 8.23
C TYR A 203 -3.23 17.72 7.15
N GLN A 204 -1.95 17.96 6.89
CA GLN A 204 -1.51 18.97 5.92
C GLN A 204 -1.95 18.62 4.49
N TYR A 205 -1.82 17.36 4.08
CA TYR A 205 -2.11 16.94 2.71
C TYR A 205 -3.56 16.54 2.48
N HIS A 206 -4.23 16.01 3.51
CA HIS A 206 -5.55 15.41 3.37
C HIS A 206 -6.62 16.02 4.27
N ASN A 207 -6.26 16.99 5.14
CA ASN A 207 -7.16 17.56 6.15
C ASN A 207 -7.83 16.46 7.01
N ALA A 208 -7.09 15.38 7.29
CA ALA A 208 -7.57 14.21 8.02
C ALA A 208 -6.83 14.07 9.35
N VAL A 209 -7.57 13.75 10.41
CA VAL A 209 -7.03 13.51 11.75
C VAL A 209 -7.00 12.00 11.98
N LEU A 210 -5.82 11.46 12.22
CA LEU A 210 -5.61 10.03 12.41
C LEU A 210 -6.28 9.53 13.70
N ASN A 211 -7.15 8.53 13.56
CA ASN A 211 -7.82 7.88 14.69
C ASN A 211 -7.25 6.47 14.96
N ILE A 212 -6.94 5.72 13.91
CA ILE A 212 -6.45 4.34 14.01
C ILE A 212 -5.17 4.21 13.21
N LEU A 213 -4.14 3.65 13.82
CA LEU A 213 -2.84 3.37 13.22
C LEU A 213 -2.55 1.88 13.31
N ALA A 214 -2.20 1.26 12.19
CA ALA A 214 -1.74 -0.12 12.13
C ALA A 214 -0.49 -0.26 11.25
N ALA A 215 0.33 -1.25 11.55
CA ALA A 215 1.50 -1.62 10.77
C ALA A 215 1.50 -3.15 10.55
N PRO A 216 0.68 -3.64 9.59
CA PRO A 216 0.53 -5.07 9.34
C PRO A 216 1.89 -5.72 9.08
N GLY A 217 2.15 -6.85 9.75
CA GLY A 217 3.42 -7.58 9.62
C GLY A 217 4.63 -6.94 10.33
N TRP A 218 4.47 -5.75 10.94
CA TRP A 218 5.57 -5.03 11.60
C TRP A 218 5.28 -4.69 13.06
N SER A 219 4.03 -4.50 13.42
CA SER A 219 3.64 -4.03 14.76
C SER A 219 3.93 -5.04 15.88
N HIS A 220 4.18 -6.30 15.55
CA HIS A 220 4.66 -7.32 16.50
C HIS A 220 6.11 -7.10 16.93
N ILE A 221 6.85 -6.20 16.29
CA ILE A 221 8.21 -5.82 16.69
C ILE A 221 8.11 -4.75 17.78
N PRO A 222 8.62 -5.00 19.01
CA PRO A 222 8.41 -4.08 20.13
C PRO A 222 8.90 -2.64 19.90
N ALA A 223 9.97 -2.45 19.11
CA ALA A 223 10.46 -1.12 18.76
C ALA A 223 9.47 -0.36 17.86
N VAL A 224 8.88 -1.04 16.87
CA VAL A 224 7.85 -0.48 15.96
C VAL A 224 6.60 -0.14 16.77
N TYR A 225 6.12 -1.07 17.60
CA TYR A 225 4.96 -0.83 18.46
C TYR A 225 5.12 0.42 19.33
N LYS A 226 6.27 0.55 20.02
CA LYS A 226 6.54 1.73 20.85
C LYS A 226 6.56 3.03 20.04
N ALA A 227 7.14 2.99 18.86
CA ALA A 227 7.13 4.14 17.95
C ALA A 227 5.71 4.49 17.49
N MET A 228 4.87 3.50 17.16
CA MET A 228 3.46 3.72 16.81
C MET A 228 2.70 4.38 17.96
N VAL A 229 2.82 3.86 19.18
CA VAL A 229 2.19 4.46 20.38
C VAL A 229 2.68 5.90 20.60
N SER A 230 3.97 6.15 20.44
CA SER A 230 4.51 7.50 20.56
C SER A 230 3.99 8.45 19.47
N THR A 231 3.83 7.95 18.25
CA THR A 231 3.33 8.74 17.11
C THR A 231 1.87 9.13 17.29
N ILE A 232 1.04 8.19 17.80
CA ILE A 232 -0.41 8.41 17.93
C ILE A 232 -0.78 9.28 19.12
N GLN A 233 0.10 9.39 20.12
CA GLN A 233 -0.08 10.28 21.26
C GLN A 233 0.24 11.71 20.87
N LYS A 234 -0.75 12.62 21.04
CA LYS A 234 -0.60 14.05 20.73
C LYS A 234 -0.11 14.32 19.29
N LEU A 235 -0.64 13.58 18.33
CA LEU A 235 -0.32 13.80 16.92
C LEU A 235 -0.50 15.28 16.58
N ASN A 236 0.53 15.89 15.98
CA ASN A 236 0.62 17.33 15.75
C ASN A 236 0.37 18.21 17.02
N GLY A 237 0.60 17.64 18.21
CA GLY A 237 0.46 18.30 19.50
C GLY A 237 -0.97 18.43 20.02
N HIS A 238 -1.98 17.91 19.33
CA HIS A 238 -3.39 18.12 19.65
C HIS A 238 -4.25 16.87 19.73
N TRP A 239 -3.99 15.85 18.92
CA TRP A 239 -4.88 14.71 18.75
C TRP A 239 -4.26 13.41 19.26
N ASP A 240 -5.09 12.62 19.90
CA ASP A 240 -4.75 11.26 20.29
C ASP A 240 -5.54 10.29 19.43
N GLY A 241 -4.92 9.17 19.05
CA GLY A 241 -5.54 8.09 18.31
C GLY A 241 -5.30 6.76 19.00
N PHE A 242 -5.44 5.67 18.24
CA PHE A 242 -5.37 4.33 18.75
C PHE A 242 -4.55 3.41 17.84
N VAL A 243 -3.70 2.58 18.43
CA VAL A 243 -2.87 1.61 17.72
C VAL A 243 -3.53 0.24 17.74
N HIS A 244 -3.64 -0.38 16.55
CA HIS A 244 -3.87 -1.81 16.43
C HIS A 244 -2.55 -2.49 16.14
N ALA A 245 -2.18 -3.46 17.00
CA ALA A 245 -0.93 -4.18 16.87
C ALA A 245 -1.15 -5.68 16.69
N ASP A 246 -0.29 -6.29 15.89
CA ASP A 246 -0.35 -7.72 15.58
C ASP A 246 0.25 -8.55 16.70
N VAL A 247 -0.29 -9.74 16.91
CA VAL A 247 0.34 -10.81 17.66
C VAL A 247 0.98 -11.77 16.67
N PRO A 248 2.27 -12.10 16.78
CA PRO A 248 2.89 -13.06 15.90
C PRO A 248 2.33 -14.47 16.15
N LEU A 249 2.27 -15.28 15.10
CA LEU A 249 1.83 -16.68 15.24
C LEU A 249 2.85 -17.56 15.98
N GLU A 250 4.09 -17.10 16.03
CA GLU A 250 5.19 -17.78 16.71
C GLU A 250 6.20 -16.76 17.25
N ASP A 251 6.72 -17.00 18.44
CA ASP A 251 7.84 -16.25 19.01
C ASP A 251 8.87 -17.22 19.61
N LYS A 252 10.12 -17.09 19.17
CA LYS A 252 11.27 -17.91 19.64
C LYS A 252 11.00 -19.42 19.64
N GLY A 253 10.37 -19.92 18.56
CA GLY A 253 10.05 -21.34 18.41
C GLY A 253 8.81 -21.79 19.20
N THR A 254 8.09 -20.87 19.83
CA THR A 254 6.86 -21.18 20.57
C THR A 254 5.65 -20.65 19.82
N LYS A 255 4.73 -21.54 19.43
CA LYS A 255 3.48 -21.16 18.77
C LYS A 255 2.54 -20.40 19.71
N ILE A 256 1.98 -19.30 19.19
CA ILE A 256 0.99 -18.47 19.86
C ILE A 256 -0.37 -18.77 19.22
N ASP A 257 -0.98 -19.87 19.63
CA ASP A 257 -2.19 -20.46 19.05
C ASP A 257 -3.42 -20.40 19.95
N THR A 258 -3.30 -19.71 21.09
CA THR A 258 -4.41 -19.51 22.04
C THR A 258 -4.43 -18.07 22.55
N LEU A 259 -5.63 -17.60 22.92
CA LEU A 259 -5.81 -16.27 23.52
C LEU A 259 -4.92 -16.05 24.76
N ALA A 260 -4.79 -17.07 25.60
CA ALA A 260 -3.94 -16.99 26.82
C ALA A 260 -2.47 -16.80 26.47
N LYS A 261 -1.97 -17.47 25.44
CA LYS A 261 -0.59 -17.28 24.94
C LYS A 261 -0.41 -15.90 24.31
N ALA A 262 -1.39 -15.42 23.53
CA ALA A 262 -1.37 -14.09 22.93
C ALA A 262 -1.33 -12.99 24.01
N GLN A 263 -2.18 -13.08 25.02
CA GLN A 263 -2.19 -12.15 26.15
C GLN A 263 -0.87 -12.18 26.92
N LYS A 264 -0.37 -13.39 27.20
CA LYS A 264 0.93 -13.51 27.87
C LYS A 264 2.05 -12.89 27.05
N TRP A 265 2.11 -13.17 25.76
CA TRP A 265 3.10 -12.61 24.86
C TRP A 265 3.02 -11.07 24.85
N ALA A 266 1.81 -10.51 24.74
CA ALA A 266 1.61 -9.07 24.75
C ALA A 266 2.13 -8.42 26.04
N ILE A 267 1.82 -9.00 27.20
CA ILE A 267 2.31 -8.50 28.50
C ILE A 267 3.83 -8.61 28.60
N ASP A 268 4.40 -9.78 28.27
CA ASP A 268 5.83 -10.06 28.37
C ASP A 268 6.67 -9.13 27.45
N ASN A 269 6.11 -8.68 26.33
CA ASN A 269 6.75 -7.78 25.36
C ASN A 269 6.37 -6.30 25.53
N GLY A 270 5.58 -5.96 26.56
CA GLY A 270 5.26 -4.57 26.92
C GLY A 270 4.18 -3.92 26.07
N TYR A 271 3.26 -4.71 25.50
CA TYR A 271 2.09 -4.22 24.72
C TYR A 271 0.94 -3.90 25.70
N THR A 272 1.14 -2.89 26.54
CA THR A 272 0.21 -2.55 27.65
C THR A 272 -0.22 -1.09 27.64
N SER A 273 -0.03 -0.37 26.53
CA SER A 273 -0.44 1.03 26.41
C SER A 273 -1.96 1.17 26.40
N GLU A 274 -2.48 2.19 27.08
CA GLU A 274 -3.90 2.57 26.99
C GLU A 274 -4.31 3.08 25.59
N PHE A 275 -3.33 3.46 24.77
CA PHE A 275 -3.52 3.90 23.37
C PHE A 275 -3.40 2.75 22.37
N SER A 276 -3.49 1.51 22.81
CA SER A 276 -3.34 0.38 21.91
C SER A 276 -4.23 -0.81 22.27
N LYS A 277 -4.47 -1.62 21.25
CA LYS A 277 -5.05 -2.96 21.39
C LYS A 277 -4.20 -3.95 20.58
N VAL A 278 -4.03 -5.13 21.16
CA VAL A 278 -3.27 -6.24 20.58
C VAL A 278 -4.15 -7.47 20.47
#